data_46e6395e970d872aa4f092285cd6f8d1
#
_entry.id   46e6395e970d872aa4f092285cd6f8d1
#
_cell.length_a   1.000
_cell.length_b   1.000
_cell.length_c   1.000
_cell.angle_alpha   90.00
_cell.angle_beta   90.00
_cell.angle_gamma   90.00
#
_symmetry.space_group_name_H-M   'P 1'
#
loop_
_entity.id
_entity.type
_entity.pdbx_description
1 polymer ?
#
loop_
_entity_poly.entity_id
_entity_poly.type
_entity_poly.pdbx_seq_one_letter_code
_entity_poly.pdbx_strand_id
1 'polypeptide(L)'
;MTQEIKLRNGDILVSINGYSGEEDFYAMYAIIKELLEPEHTTYGVDSMCVDGSFRKDGILVRMSSECVTDDCCFHYSPETMAPEEVEKVKAWIHQIVTELHNRIPR
;
A
#
# COMPACT_ATOMS: atom_id res chain seq x y z
N MET A 1 7.33 12.44 2.85
CA MET A 1 6.23 11.89 2.08
C MET A 1 5.89 10.45 2.47
N THR A 2 6.80 9.52 2.32
CA THR A 2 6.64 8.16 2.85
C THR A 2 7.66 7.89 3.92
N GLN A 3 7.32 6.98 4.83
CA GLN A 3 8.23 6.53 5.87
C GLN A 3 8.25 5.01 5.85
N GLU A 4 9.44 4.46 5.69
CA GLU A 4 9.63 3.02 5.66
C GLU A 4 10.06 2.52 7.05
N ILE A 5 9.33 1.53 7.56
CA ILE A 5 9.57 0.97 8.89
C ILE A 5 9.82 -0.52 8.72
N LYS A 6 10.95 -0.99 9.23
CA LYS A 6 11.26 -2.42 9.22
C LYS A 6 10.75 -3.05 10.51
N LEU A 7 9.89 -4.05 10.38
CA LEU A 7 9.32 -4.77 11.51
C LEU A 7 10.26 -5.88 11.99
N ARG A 8 10.01 -6.39 13.19
CA ARG A 8 10.86 -7.42 13.81
C ARG A 8 10.96 -8.69 12.98
N ASN A 9 9.88 -9.05 12.29
CA ASN A 9 9.86 -10.27 11.47
C ASN A 9 10.47 -10.06 10.08
N GLY A 10 11.06 -8.89 9.82
CA GLY A 10 11.66 -8.58 8.53
C GLY A 10 10.72 -7.92 7.53
N ASP A 11 9.43 -7.83 7.84
CA ASP A 11 8.47 -7.17 6.96
C ASP A 11 8.73 -5.67 6.90
N ILE A 12 8.29 -5.06 5.80
CA ILE A 12 8.40 -3.62 5.59
C ILE A 12 6.99 -3.01 5.62
N LEU A 13 6.85 -1.94 6.39
CA LEU A 13 5.67 -1.12 6.43
C LEU A 13 6.02 0.24 5.83
N VAL A 14 5.27 0.68 4.82
CA VAL A 14 5.48 1.99 4.19
C VAL A 14 4.30 2.87 4.51
N SER A 15 4.51 3.86 5.34
CA SER A 15 3.47 4.80 5.75
C SER A 15 3.46 6.00 4.79
N ILE A 16 2.27 6.44 4.40
CA ILE A 16 2.10 7.57 3.49
C ILE A 16 1.66 8.77 4.31
N ASN A 17 2.60 9.65 4.62
CA ASN A 17 2.34 10.81 5.47
C ASN A 17 1.31 11.74 4.85
N GLY A 18 0.31 12.12 5.64
CA GLY A 18 -0.71 13.07 5.22
C GLY A 18 -1.93 12.44 4.56
N TYR A 19 -1.96 11.13 4.39
CA TYR A 19 -3.10 10.42 3.83
C TYR A 19 -3.61 9.41 4.85
N SER A 20 -4.89 9.49 5.18
CA SER A 20 -5.47 8.68 6.24
C SER A 20 -6.96 8.49 6.00
N GLY A 21 -7.53 7.48 6.66
CA GLY A 21 -8.96 7.24 6.65
C GLY A 21 -9.46 6.48 5.43
N GLU A 22 -10.75 6.18 5.44
CA GLU A 22 -11.38 5.38 4.40
C GLU A 22 -11.33 6.04 3.02
N GLU A 23 -11.59 7.35 2.96
CA GLU A 23 -11.63 8.04 1.67
C GLU A 23 -10.28 7.98 0.96
N ASP A 24 -9.20 8.19 1.70
CA ASP A 24 -7.85 8.11 1.13
C ASP A 24 -7.51 6.67 0.75
N PHE A 25 -7.95 5.70 1.55
CA PHE A 25 -7.76 4.29 1.21
C PHE A 25 -8.47 3.96 -0.11
N TYR A 26 -9.71 4.38 -0.28
CA TYR A 26 -10.44 4.09 -1.52
C TYR A 26 -9.84 4.79 -2.73
N ALA A 27 -9.30 6.00 -2.56
CA ALA A 27 -8.58 6.69 -3.63
C ALA A 27 -7.34 5.89 -4.03
N MET A 28 -6.59 5.41 -3.05
CA MET A 28 -5.40 4.59 -3.26
C MET A 28 -5.78 3.27 -3.97
N TYR A 29 -6.86 2.62 -3.52
CA TYR A 29 -7.35 1.38 -4.09
C TYR A 29 -7.73 1.56 -5.57
N ALA A 30 -8.41 2.65 -5.90
CA ALA A 30 -8.76 2.97 -7.28
C ALA A 30 -7.53 3.16 -8.16
N ILE A 31 -6.53 3.86 -7.64
CA ILE A 31 -5.27 4.08 -8.34
C ILE A 31 -4.55 2.75 -8.63
N ILE A 32 -4.52 1.86 -7.64
CA ILE A 32 -3.92 0.53 -7.81
C ILE A 32 -4.59 -0.21 -8.95
N LYS A 33 -5.91 -0.22 -8.99
CA LYS A 33 -6.66 -0.90 -10.05
C LYS A 33 -6.38 -0.30 -11.42
N GLU A 34 -6.30 1.02 -11.51
CA GLU A 34 -6.09 1.72 -12.79
C GLU A 34 -4.65 1.59 -13.31
N LEU A 35 -3.66 1.82 -12.45
CA LEU A 35 -2.26 1.87 -12.87
C LEU A 35 -1.61 0.51 -12.98
N LEU A 36 -1.89 -0.39 -12.05
CA LEU A 36 -1.19 -1.66 -11.97
C LEU A 36 -1.93 -2.81 -12.64
N GLU A 37 -3.24 -2.68 -12.79
CA GLU A 37 -4.09 -3.75 -13.35
C GLU A 37 -3.75 -5.10 -12.69
N PRO A 38 -3.89 -5.21 -11.34
CA PRO A 38 -3.47 -6.41 -10.63
C PRO A 38 -4.32 -7.61 -11.00
N GLU A 39 -3.76 -8.80 -10.87
CA GLU A 39 -4.47 -10.06 -11.12
C GLU A 39 -5.60 -10.24 -10.13
N HIS A 40 -5.44 -9.73 -8.93
CA HIS A 40 -6.42 -9.87 -7.87
C HIS A 40 -6.30 -8.70 -6.90
N THR A 41 -7.43 -8.19 -6.43
CA THR A 41 -7.45 -7.14 -5.42
C THR A 41 -8.69 -7.30 -4.55
N THR A 42 -8.50 -7.09 -3.24
CA THR A 42 -9.57 -7.21 -2.26
C THR A 42 -9.47 -6.08 -1.23
N TYR A 43 -10.59 -5.80 -0.57
CA TYR A 43 -10.56 -5.01 0.65
C TYR A 43 -11.70 -5.43 1.55
N GLY A 44 -11.56 -5.13 2.83
CA GLY A 44 -12.59 -5.35 3.84
C GLY A 44 -12.62 -4.20 4.81
N VAL A 45 -13.81 -3.90 5.33
CA VAL A 45 -14.01 -2.84 6.30
C VAL A 45 -14.27 -3.49 7.65
N ASP A 46 -13.45 -3.13 8.62
CA ASP A 46 -13.64 -3.48 10.02
C ASP A 46 -14.22 -2.27 10.74
N SER A 47 -14.64 -2.44 12.00
CA SER A 47 -15.23 -1.34 12.79
C SER A 47 -14.30 -0.13 12.91
N MET A 48 -13.00 -0.31 12.79
CA MET A 48 -12.00 0.72 13.07
C MET A 48 -11.07 0.98 11.89
N CYS A 49 -11.00 0.12 10.88
CA CYS A 49 -10.03 0.29 9.79
C CYS A 49 -10.48 -0.40 8.51
N VAL A 50 -9.83 -0.03 7.42
CA VAL A 50 -10.00 -0.67 6.12
C VAL A 50 -8.71 -1.36 5.78
N ASP A 51 -8.78 -2.65 5.45
CA ASP A 51 -7.64 -3.45 5.04
C ASP A 51 -7.87 -3.99 3.65
N GLY A 52 -6.79 -4.18 2.92
CA GLY A 52 -6.88 -4.76 1.60
C GLY A 52 -5.58 -5.36 1.14
N SER A 53 -5.58 -5.88 -0.06
CA SER A 53 -4.39 -6.42 -0.68
C SER A 53 -4.55 -6.42 -2.19
N PHE A 54 -3.41 -6.45 -2.88
CA PHE A 54 -3.41 -6.73 -4.30
C PHE A 54 -2.31 -7.74 -4.62
N ARG A 55 -2.52 -8.49 -5.70
CA ARG A 55 -1.54 -9.43 -6.21
C ARG A 55 -1.25 -9.09 -7.65
N LYS A 56 0.02 -8.94 -7.95
CA LYS A 56 0.50 -8.65 -9.31
C LYS A 56 1.80 -9.42 -9.53
N ASP A 57 1.91 -10.07 -10.68
CA ASP A 57 3.06 -10.92 -11.03
C ASP A 57 3.37 -11.95 -9.94
N GLY A 58 2.31 -12.47 -9.29
CA GLY A 58 2.46 -13.45 -8.22
C GLY A 58 2.87 -12.85 -6.87
N ILE A 59 3.06 -11.54 -6.78
CA ILE A 59 3.53 -10.87 -5.57
C ILE A 59 2.34 -10.28 -4.82
N LEU A 60 2.25 -10.56 -3.52
CA LEU A 60 1.20 -10.04 -2.66
C LEU A 60 1.69 -8.79 -1.91
N VAL A 61 0.93 -7.72 -2.00
CA VAL A 61 1.18 -6.51 -1.22
C VAL A 61 -0.10 -6.16 -0.47
N ARG A 62 0.02 -5.92 0.83
CA ARG A 62 -1.11 -5.51 1.67
C ARG A 62 -1.12 -4.00 1.81
N MET A 63 -2.31 -3.47 2.07
CA MET A 63 -2.50 -2.05 2.30
C MET A 63 -3.58 -1.86 3.35
N SER A 64 -3.49 -0.78 4.11
CA SER A 64 -4.46 -0.51 5.16
C SER A 64 -4.56 0.97 5.43
N SER A 65 -5.67 1.34 6.07
CA SER A 65 -5.86 2.62 6.70
C SER A 65 -6.03 2.32 8.19
N GLU A 66 -4.95 2.50 8.96
CA GLU A 66 -4.98 2.15 10.38
C GLU A 66 -5.48 3.30 11.24
N CYS A 67 -6.34 2.96 12.19
CA CYS A 67 -6.87 3.93 13.12
C CYS A 67 -5.87 4.41 14.16
N VAL A 68 -4.87 3.58 14.43
CA VAL A 68 -3.91 3.87 15.50
C VAL A 68 -2.83 4.83 15.05
N THR A 69 -2.38 4.71 13.81
CA THR A 69 -1.35 5.58 13.25
C THR A 69 -1.96 6.66 12.36
N ASP A 70 -3.21 6.50 12.01
CA ASP A 70 -3.99 7.37 11.11
C ASP A 70 -3.50 7.42 9.67
N ASP A 71 -2.33 6.92 9.36
CA ASP A 71 -1.80 6.97 7.99
C ASP A 71 -2.17 5.74 7.19
N CYS A 72 -2.45 5.93 5.89
CA CYS A 72 -2.53 4.83 4.95
C CYS A 72 -1.15 4.22 4.80
N CYS A 73 -1.08 2.90 4.65
CA CYS A 73 0.21 2.23 4.54
C CYS A 73 0.16 1.00 3.63
N PHE A 74 1.34 0.61 3.17
CA PHE A 74 1.58 -0.66 2.47
C PHE A 74 2.40 -1.57 3.36
N HIS A 75 2.20 -2.87 3.19
CA HIS A 75 2.89 -3.87 3.98
C HIS A 75 3.29 -5.03 3.07
N TYR A 76 4.56 -5.39 3.05
CA TYR A 76 5.04 -6.52 2.27
C TYR A 76 6.19 -7.22 2.98
N SER A 77 6.48 -8.46 2.55
CA SER A 77 7.45 -9.34 3.20
C SER A 77 8.63 -9.60 2.26
N PRO A 78 9.67 -8.77 2.29
CA PRO A 78 10.80 -8.92 1.36
C PRO A 78 11.55 -10.24 1.54
N GLU A 79 11.48 -10.85 2.72
CA GLU A 79 12.15 -12.13 2.98
C GLU A 79 11.53 -13.28 2.20
N THR A 80 10.28 -13.11 1.74
CA THR A 80 9.61 -14.12 0.91
C THR A 80 9.75 -13.83 -0.59
N MET A 81 10.53 -12.82 -0.95
CA MET A 81 10.65 -12.33 -2.32
C MET A 81 12.09 -12.40 -2.82
N ALA A 82 12.25 -12.55 -4.13
CA ALA A 82 13.54 -12.35 -4.78
C ALA A 82 13.89 -10.87 -4.78
N PRO A 83 15.17 -10.50 -4.86
CA PRO A 83 15.57 -9.08 -4.88
C PRO A 83 14.89 -8.25 -5.97
N GLU A 84 14.73 -8.79 -7.16
CA GLU A 84 14.05 -8.10 -8.26
C GLU A 84 12.56 -7.90 -7.98
N GLU A 85 11.93 -8.79 -7.21
CA GLU A 85 10.55 -8.64 -6.81
C GLU A 85 10.38 -7.50 -5.79
N VAL A 86 11.33 -7.37 -4.87
CA VAL A 86 11.34 -6.27 -3.92
C VAL A 86 11.43 -4.93 -4.65
N GLU A 87 12.27 -4.85 -5.69
CA GLU A 87 12.39 -3.64 -6.48
C GLU A 87 11.12 -3.31 -7.25
N LYS A 88 10.41 -4.32 -7.75
CA LYS A 88 9.09 -4.13 -8.38
C LYS A 88 8.09 -3.53 -7.40
N VAL A 89 8.03 -4.07 -6.18
CA VAL A 89 7.10 -3.58 -5.15
C VAL A 89 7.41 -2.12 -4.82
N LYS A 90 8.66 -1.78 -4.67
CA LYS A 90 9.07 -0.38 -4.40
C LYS A 90 8.65 0.55 -5.53
N ALA A 91 8.81 0.11 -6.78
CA ALA A 91 8.41 0.89 -7.94
C ALA A 91 6.90 1.07 -7.99
N TRP A 92 6.13 0.04 -7.71
CA TRP A 92 4.66 0.12 -7.67
C TRP A 92 4.19 1.10 -6.59
N ILE A 93 4.76 1.00 -5.39
CA ILE A 93 4.40 1.91 -4.30
C ILE A 93 4.73 3.35 -4.68
N HIS A 94 5.88 3.57 -5.28
CA HIS A 94 6.28 4.91 -5.75
C HIS A 94 5.26 5.47 -6.77
N GLN A 95 4.85 4.66 -7.74
CA GLN A 95 3.85 5.05 -8.73
C GLN A 95 2.52 5.40 -8.09
N ILE A 96 2.07 4.57 -7.15
CA ILE A 96 0.79 4.78 -6.46
C ILE A 96 0.83 6.08 -5.65
N VAL A 97 1.89 6.28 -4.88
CA VAL A 97 2.04 7.47 -4.03
C VAL A 97 2.13 8.74 -4.87
N THR A 98 2.87 8.68 -5.98
CA THR A 98 3.00 9.82 -6.90
C THR A 98 1.63 10.21 -7.47
N GLU A 99 0.86 9.21 -7.93
CA GLU A 99 -0.46 9.47 -8.50
C GLU A 99 -1.45 9.96 -7.44
N LEU A 100 -1.37 9.41 -6.23
CA LEU A 100 -2.19 9.86 -5.11
C LEU A 100 -1.94 11.33 -4.82
N HIS A 101 -0.68 11.74 -4.82
CA HIS A 101 -0.27 13.12 -4.60
C HIS A 101 -0.76 14.04 -5.72
N ASN A 102 -0.76 13.56 -6.97
CA ASN A 102 -1.26 14.32 -8.11
C ASN A 102 -2.77 14.54 -8.03
N ARG A 103 -3.51 13.52 -7.61
CA ARG A 103 -4.99 13.60 -7.54
C ARG A 103 -5.47 14.31 -6.30
N ILE A 104 -4.78 14.14 -5.18
CA ILE A 104 -5.15 14.71 -3.89
C ILE A 104 -3.90 15.36 -3.28
N PRO A 105 -3.49 16.54 -3.78
CA PRO A 105 -2.28 17.19 -3.26
C PRO A 105 -2.47 17.65 -1.81
N ARG A 106 -1.47 17.36 -0.99
CA ARG A 106 -1.47 17.72 0.43
C ARG A 106 -0.09 18.15 0.89
#